data_5725de04e86f2011a07960beb9fd16ef
#
_entry.id   5725de04e86f2011a07960beb9fd16ef
#
_cell.length_a   1.000
_cell.length_b   1.000
_cell.length_c   1.000
_cell.angle_alpha   90.00
_cell.angle_beta   90.00
_cell.angle_gamma   90.00
#
_symmetry.space_group_name_H-M   'P 1'
#
loop_
_entity.id
_entity.type
_entity.pdbx_description
1 polymer ?
#
loop_
_entity_poly.entity_id
_entity_poly.type
_entity_poly.pdbx_seq_one_letter_code
_entity_poly.pdbx_strand_id
1 'polypeptide(L)'
;MTKQDLFVEEYLKDLNGTQAYIRAGYKVKYENTAAVNASKLLRNAKVQEKIQAAMKEREKRTEITQDRVLNEIANLAFTDRTGIVNLNNNRVIIKNFDELSPEQKACISGVKETKFGIEVTFYNKEKALEMLGRHLGMFTEKLEVNGNINTNPFEGLTTEELKKLAGG
;
A
#
# COMPACT_ATOMS: atom_id res chain seq x y z
N MET A 1 4.36 -29.98 -4.51
CA MET A 1 3.87 -28.60 -4.48
C MET A 1 2.54 -28.55 -5.23
N THR A 2 1.46 -28.17 -4.58
CA THR A 2 0.14 -28.06 -5.22
C THR A 2 0.01 -26.73 -5.96
N LYS A 3 -0.98 -26.62 -6.88
CA LYS A 3 -1.24 -25.32 -7.53
C LYS A 3 -1.66 -24.23 -6.54
N GLN A 4 -2.27 -24.61 -5.42
CA GLN A 4 -2.59 -23.68 -4.35
C GLN A 4 -1.33 -23.17 -3.64
N ASP A 5 -0.33 -24.03 -3.44
CA ASP A 5 0.95 -23.61 -2.84
C ASP A 5 1.67 -22.63 -3.76
N LEU A 6 1.72 -22.91 -5.06
CA LEU A 6 2.27 -22.01 -6.07
C LEU A 6 1.50 -20.68 -6.12
N PHE A 7 0.18 -20.71 -5.99
CA PHE A 7 -0.64 -19.50 -5.94
C PHE A 7 -0.28 -18.63 -4.73
N VAL A 8 -0.11 -19.23 -3.55
CA VAL A 8 0.29 -18.50 -2.33
C VAL A 8 1.67 -17.88 -2.52
N GLU A 9 2.63 -18.64 -3.02
CA GLU A 9 3.99 -18.16 -3.27
C GLU A 9 4.02 -17.00 -4.27
N GLU A 10 3.29 -17.13 -5.37
CA GLU A 10 3.20 -16.07 -6.38
C GLU A 10 2.44 -14.83 -5.88
N TYR A 11 1.42 -15.04 -5.04
CA TYR A 11 0.66 -13.94 -4.44
C TYR A 11 1.50 -13.10 -3.48
N LEU A 12 2.38 -13.73 -2.71
CA LEU A 12 3.24 -13.03 -1.75
C LEU A 12 4.33 -12.18 -2.40
N LYS A 13 4.56 -12.29 -3.71
CA LYS A 13 5.54 -11.44 -4.43
C LYS A 13 5.05 -10.00 -4.61
N ASP A 14 3.79 -9.83 -5.00
CA ASP A 14 3.21 -8.54 -5.40
C ASP A 14 1.80 -8.27 -4.87
N LEU A 15 1.22 -9.22 -4.11
CA LEU A 15 -0.14 -9.19 -3.58
C LEU A 15 -1.23 -9.05 -4.67
N ASN A 16 -0.89 -9.38 -5.92
CA ASN A 16 -1.81 -9.35 -7.04
C ASN A 16 -2.41 -10.74 -7.28
N GLY A 17 -3.64 -10.98 -6.78
CA GLY A 17 -4.29 -12.27 -6.88
C GLY A 17 -4.50 -12.75 -8.32
N THR A 18 -4.87 -11.84 -9.24
CA THR A 18 -5.11 -12.19 -10.65
C THR A 18 -3.84 -12.69 -11.32
N GLN A 19 -2.75 -11.96 -11.17
CA GLN A 19 -1.45 -12.34 -11.73
C GLN A 19 -0.88 -13.60 -11.07
N ALA A 20 -1.03 -13.72 -9.75
CA ALA A 20 -0.64 -14.92 -9.00
C ALA A 20 -1.39 -16.16 -9.50
N TYR A 21 -2.68 -16.04 -9.81
CA TYR A 21 -3.49 -17.15 -10.35
C TYR A 21 -2.96 -17.63 -11.71
N ILE A 22 -2.60 -16.69 -12.58
CA ILE A 22 -2.03 -16.99 -13.91
C ILE A 22 -0.65 -17.62 -13.76
N ARG A 23 0.24 -17.03 -12.96
CA ARG A 23 1.61 -17.51 -12.73
C ARG A 23 1.65 -18.88 -12.03
N ALA A 24 0.66 -19.20 -11.19
CA ALA A 24 0.52 -20.50 -10.57
C ALA A 24 0.07 -21.62 -11.56
N GLY A 25 -0.08 -21.29 -12.84
CA GLY A 25 -0.38 -22.24 -13.90
C GLY A 25 -1.85 -22.68 -13.97
N TYR A 26 -2.77 -21.89 -13.44
CA TYR A 26 -4.20 -22.11 -13.66
C TYR A 26 -4.58 -21.67 -15.07
N LYS A 27 -5.16 -22.60 -15.84
CA LYS A 27 -5.61 -22.30 -17.21
C LYS A 27 -6.87 -21.44 -17.18
N VAL A 28 -6.81 -20.26 -17.78
CA VAL A 28 -7.95 -19.35 -17.96
C VAL A 28 -7.93 -18.79 -19.37
N LYS A 29 -9.12 -18.57 -19.94
CA LYS A 29 -9.27 -18.01 -21.28
C LYS A 29 -9.22 -16.49 -21.25
N TYR A 30 -9.70 -15.88 -20.16
CA TYR A 30 -9.79 -14.43 -20.00
C TYR A 30 -9.29 -13.99 -18.62
N GLU A 31 -8.68 -12.82 -18.55
CA GLU A 31 -8.14 -12.24 -17.31
C GLU A 31 -9.22 -12.01 -16.24
N ASN A 32 -10.43 -11.58 -16.65
CA ASN A 32 -11.57 -11.44 -15.75
C ASN A 32 -11.93 -12.74 -15.05
N THR A 33 -11.80 -13.88 -15.73
CA THR A 33 -12.02 -15.21 -15.14
C THR A 33 -10.93 -15.52 -14.11
N ALA A 34 -9.67 -15.11 -14.38
CA ALA A 34 -8.58 -15.25 -13.43
C ALA A 34 -8.85 -14.42 -12.16
N ALA A 35 -9.32 -13.18 -12.31
CA ALA A 35 -9.65 -12.31 -11.18
C ALA A 35 -10.73 -12.90 -10.26
N VAL A 36 -11.83 -13.40 -10.86
CA VAL A 36 -12.92 -14.04 -10.11
C VAL A 36 -12.43 -15.30 -9.37
N ASN A 37 -11.66 -16.14 -10.05
CA ASN A 37 -11.16 -17.38 -9.46
C ASN A 37 -10.08 -17.13 -8.39
N ALA A 38 -9.22 -16.13 -8.59
CA ALA A 38 -8.26 -15.68 -7.59
C ALA A 38 -8.97 -15.18 -6.33
N SER A 39 -10.03 -14.40 -6.47
CA SER A 39 -10.84 -13.93 -5.35
C SER A 39 -11.47 -15.08 -4.56
N LYS A 40 -11.92 -16.15 -5.25
CA LYS A 40 -12.42 -17.37 -4.59
C LYS A 40 -11.30 -18.11 -3.84
N LEU A 41 -10.10 -18.21 -4.42
CA LEU A 41 -8.96 -18.82 -3.74
C LEU A 41 -8.54 -18.01 -2.52
N LEU A 42 -8.49 -16.70 -2.61
CA LEU A 42 -8.15 -15.83 -1.49
C LEU A 42 -9.16 -15.89 -0.33
N ARG A 43 -10.42 -16.28 -0.60
CA ARG A 43 -11.44 -16.52 0.44
C ARG A 43 -11.38 -17.94 1.02
N ASN A 44 -10.61 -18.84 0.44
CA ASN A 44 -10.49 -20.20 0.93
C ASN A 44 -9.66 -20.23 2.23
N ALA A 45 -10.22 -20.79 3.30
CA ALA A 45 -9.59 -20.82 4.62
C ALA A 45 -8.18 -21.45 4.58
N LYS A 46 -7.99 -22.57 3.86
CA LYS A 46 -6.69 -23.22 3.75
C LYS A 46 -5.64 -22.36 3.01
N VAL A 47 -6.08 -21.57 2.05
CA VAL A 47 -5.20 -20.63 1.33
C VAL A 47 -4.84 -19.47 2.24
N GLN A 48 -5.80 -18.94 2.99
CA GLN A 48 -5.54 -17.88 3.97
C GLN A 48 -4.58 -18.30 5.06
N GLU A 49 -4.77 -19.49 5.64
CA GLU A 49 -3.83 -20.06 6.63
C GLU A 49 -2.39 -20.12 6.08
N LYS A 50 -2.23 -20.59 4.84
CA LYS A 50 -0.91 -20.63 4.20
C LYS A 50 -0.31 -19.25 3.97
N ILE A 51 -1.12 -18.29 3.53
CA ILE A 51 -0.68 -16.90 3.35
C ILE A 51 -0.23 -16.33 4.70
N GLN A 52 -1.03 -16.47 5.74
CA GLN A 52 -0.69 -15.98 7.08
C GLN A 52 0.58 -16.64 7.65
N ALA A 53 0.70 -17.96 7.49
CA ALA A 53 1.90 -18.69 7.93
C ALA A 53 3.16 -18.19 7.22
N ALA A 54 3.09 -17.99 5.89
CA ALA A 54 4.22 -17.52 5.11
C ALA A 54 4.55 -16.04 5.39
N MET A 55 3.55 -15.19 5.65
CA MET A 55 3.77 -13.81 6.10
C MET A 55 4.46 -13.78 7.46
N LYS A 56 3.98 -14.58 8.43
CA LYS A 56 4.57 -14.66 9.76
C LYS A 56 6.02 -15.17 9.73
N GLU A 57 6.32 -16.11 8.86
CA GLU A 57 7.69 -16.61 8.66
C GLU A 57 8.59 -15.53 8.03
N ARG A 58 8.04 -14.76 7.08
CA ARG A 58 8.73 -13.61 6.49
C ARG A 58 9.01 -12.52 7.53
N GLU A 59 8.03 -12.18 8.37
CA GLU A 59 8.19 -11.22 9.47
C GLU A 59 9.30 -11.66 10.44
N LYS A 60 9.30 -12.92 10.86
CA LYS A 60 10.37 -13.47 11.72
C LYS A 60 11.75 -13.36 11.08
N ARG A 61 11.85 -13.68 9.79
CA ARG A 61 13.14 -13.65 9.08
C ARG A 61 13.67 -12.25 8.85
N THR A 62 12.78 -11.30 8.57
CA THR A 62 13.14 -9.92 8.22
C THR A 62 13.09 -8.98 9.42
N GLU A 63 12.43 -9.39 10.51
CA GLU A 63 12.12 -8.54 11.66
C GLU A 63 11.35 -7.26 11.30
N ILE A 64 10.72 -7.25 10.10
CA ILE A 64 9.90 -6.15 9.62
C ILE A 64 8.43 -6.49 9.87
N THR A 65 7.86 -5.83 10.87
CA THR A 65 6.43 -5.91 11.21
C THR A 65 5.70 -4.66 10.73
N GLN A 66 4.38 -4.75 10.63
CA GLN A 66 3.54 -3.57 10.35
C GLN A 66 3.73 -2.49 11.41
N ASP A 67 3.76 -2.89 12.69
CA ASP A 67 3.94 -1.96 13.82
C ASP A 67 5.29 -1.24 13.74
N ARG A 68 6.36 -1.94 13.37
CA ARG A 68 7.68 -1.32 13.19
C ARG A 68 7.65 -0.27 12.08
N VAL A 69 7.04 -0.58 10.93
CA VAL A 69 6.91 0.37 9.82
C VAL A 69 6.06 1.58 10.22
N LEU A 70 4.93 1.35 10.91
CA LEU A 70 4.06 2.42 11.40
C LEU A 70 4.77 3.31 12.41
N ASN A 71 5.56 2.73 13.32
CA ASN A 71 6.35 3.50 14.29
C ASN A 71 7.40 4.38 13.60
N GLU A 72 8.09 3.88 12.58
CA GLU A 72 9.03 4.69 11.80
C GLU A 72 8.33 5.86 11.08
N ILE A 73 7.17 5.62 10.46
CA ILE A 73 6.38 6.68 9.82
C ILE A 73 5.88 7.68 10.89
N ALA A 74 5.46 7.20 12.07
CA ALA A 74 5.03 8.03 13.18
C ALA A 74 6.17 8.91 13.70
N ASN A 75 7.38 8.38 13.80
CA ASN A 75 8.57 9.16 14.15
C ASN A 75 8.78 10.31 13.15
N LEU A 76 8.67 10.05 11.84
CA LEU A 76 8.78 11.09 10.82
C LEU A 76 7.67 12.16 10.92
N ALA A 77 6.45 11.75 11.32
CA ALA A 77 5.28 12.59 11.39
C ALA A 77 5.22 13.45 12.66
N PHE A 78 5.59 12.90 13.82
CA PHE A 78 5.31 13.50 15.12
C PHE A 78 6.53 13.97 15.90
N THR A 79 7.74 13.59 15.51
CA THR A 79 8.95 14.03 16.22
C THR A 79 9.11 15.54 16.14
N ASP A 80 9.39 16.15 17.28
CA ASP A 80 9.72 17.57 17.37
C ASP A 80 11.11 17.85 16.79
N ARG A 81 11.10 18.52 15.65
CA ARG A 81 12.32 18.91 14.92
C ARG A 81 12.94 20.19 15.44
N THR A 82 12.18 20.99 16.21
CA THR A 82 12.69 22.26 16.75
C THR A 82 13.78 22.02 17.78
N GLY A 83 13.74 20.86 18.46
CA GLY A 83 14.78 20.43 19.38
C GLY A 83 16.13 20.11 18.75
N ILE A 84 16.26 20.07 17.41
CA ILE A 84 17.51 19.84 16.69
C ILE A 84 18.35 21.13 16.58
N VAL A 85 17.68 22.28 16.63
CA VAL A 85 18.32 23.61 16.51
C VAL A 85 18.15 24.39 17.79
N ASN A 86 19.21 25.09 18.22
CA ASN A 86 19.16 26.06 19.25
C ASN A 86 19.22 27.46 18.63
N LEU A 87 18.28 28.33 19.04
CA LEU A 87 18.32 29.76 18.72
C LEU A 87 19.01 30.47 19.90
N ASN A 88 20.25 30.85 19.73
CA ASN A 88 20.97 31.60 20.73
C ASN A 88 21.57 32.88 20.11
N ASN A 89 21.28 34.04 20.73
CA ASN A 89 21.78 35.34 20.30
C ASN A 89 21.63 35.64 18.79
N ASN A 90 20.46 35.40 18.24
CA ASN A 90 20.16 35.57 16.80
C ASN A 90 20.95 34.64 15.85
N ARG A 91 21.55 33.57 16.38
CA ARG A 91 22.25 32.56 15.61
C ARG A 91 21.55 31.22 15.74
N VAL A 92 21.45 30.51 14.63
CA VAL A 92 20.97 29.13 14.57
C VAL A 92 22.17 28.22 14.81
N ILE A 93 22.13 27.46 15.89
CA ILE A 93 23.14 26.44 16.21
C ILE A 93 22.49 25.11 16.14
N ILE A 94 23.01 24.21 15.28
CA ILE A 94 22.59 22.81 15.20
C ILE A 94 23.25 22.08 16.36
N LYS A 95 22.47 21.30 17.11
CA LYS A 95 23.00 20.44 18.17
C LYS A 95 23.97 19.40 17.60
N ASN A 96 24.94 18.98 18.41
CA ASN A 96 25.79 17.87 18.04
C ASN A 96 24.95 16.62 17.75
N PHE A 97 25.35 15.86 16.74
CA PHE A 97 24.60 14.68 16.32
C PHE A 97 24.44 13.66 17.45
N ASP A 98 25.40 13.59 18.37
CA ASP A 98 25.37 12.68 19.53
C ASP A 98 24.32 13.09 20.58
N GLU A 99 23.92 14.36 20.62
CA GLU A 99 22.91 14.89 21.53
C GLU A 99 21.47 14.69 21.01
N LEU A 100 21.33 14.27 19.75
CA LEU A 100 20.02 14.02 19.13
C LEU A 100 19.48 12.65 19.53
N SER A 101 18.17 12.59 19.81
CA SER A 101 17.51 11.31 20.03
C SER A 101 17.47 10.46 18.75
N PRO A 102 17.31 9.13 18.87
CA PRO A 102 17.16 8.26 17.70
C PRO A 102 16.04 8.71 16.75
N GLU A 103 14.92 9.19 17.29
CA GLU A 103 13.76 9.67 16.51
C GLU A 103 14.10 10.96 15.77
N GLN A 104 14.86 11.88 16.41
CA GLN A 104 15.34 13.10 15.77
C GLN A 104 16.33 12.80 14.64
N LYS A 105 17.26 11.86 14.87
CA LYS A 105 18.19 11.39 13.83
C LYS A 105 17.46 10.78 12.66
N ALA A 106 16.42 9.96 12.90
CA ALA A 106 15.59 9.34 11.86
C ALA A 106 14.87 10.38 10.97
N CYS A 107 14.56 11.58 11.50
CA CYS A 107 13.91 12.64 10.72
C CYS A 107 14.83 13.34 9.72
N ILE A 108 16.16 13.20 9.86
CA ILE A 108 17.14 13.88 9.00
C ILE A 108 17.30 13.09 7.70
N SER A 109 17.02 13.74 6.56
CA SER A 109 17.19 13.13 5.23
C SER A 109 18.56 13.42 4.62
N GLY A 110 19.24 14.45 5.09
CA GLY A 110 20.58 14.77 4.62
C GLY A 110 21.24 15.92 5.37
N VAL A 111 22.56 15.94 5.34
CA VAL A 111 23.40 17.01 5.89
C VAL A 111 24.42 17.39 4.81
N LYS A 112 24.55 18.68 4.54
CA LYS A 112 25.49 19.21 3.56
C LYS A 112 26.30 20.34 4.18
N GLU A 113 27.58 20.39 3.88
CA GLU A 113 28.41 21.54 4.14
C GLU A 113 28.29 22.53 2.97
N THR A 114 28.03 23.79 3.26
CA THR A 114 27.89 24.85 2.29
C THR A 114 28.86 26.00 2.60
N LYS A 115 29.07 26.93 1.65
CA LYS A 115 29.90 28.13 1.90
C LYS A 115 29.34 28.97 3.08
N PHE A 116 28.10 28.79 3.47
CA PHE A 116 27.43 29.59 4.49
C PHE A 116 27.24 28.82 5.82
N GLY A 117 27.70 27.58 5.90
CA GLY A 117 27.55 26.70 7.05
C GLY A 117 26.93 25.36 6.70
N ILE A 118 26.41 24.67 7.71
CA ILE A 118 25.80 23.35 7.58
C ILE A 118 24.32 23.50 7.26
N GLU A 119 23.87 22.80 6.21
CA GLU A 119 22.46 22.68 5.83
C GLU A 119 21.97 21.30 6.26
N VAL A 120 20.87 21.27 7.02
CA VAL A 120 20.19 20.03 7.43
C VAL A 120 18.84 19.96 6.74
N THR A 121 18.60 18.87 6.01
CA THR A 121 17.33 18.60 5.34
C THR A 121 16.59 17.48 6.07
N PHE A 122 15.27 17.58 6.09
CA PHE A 122 14.39 16.63 6.78
C PHE A 122 13.49 15.90 5.80
N TYR A 123 13.07 14.69 6.18
CA TYR A 123 12.01 14.00 5.47
C TYR A 123 10.69 14.79 5.53
N ASN A 124 9.86 14.62 4.51
CA ASN A 124 8.61 15.38 4.41
C ASN A 124 7.59 14.87 5.44
N LYS A 125 7.26 15.74 6.40
CA LYS A 125 6.29 15.47 7.47
C LYS A 125 4.86 15.29 6.93
N GLU A 126 4.47 16.10 5.94
CA GLU A 126 3.12 16.04 5.36
C GLU A 126 2.88 14.67 4.70
N LYS A 127 3.88 14.18 3.97
CA LYS A 127 3.81 12.85 3.35
C LYS A 127 3.71 11.73 4.38
N ALA A 128 4.44 11.84 5.49
CA ALA A 128 4.35 10.86 6.58
C ALA A 128 2.95 10.87 7.22
N LEU A 129 2.38 12.05 7.46
CA LEU A 129 1.01 12.21 7.96
C LEU A 129 -0.02 11.68 6.97
N GLU A 130 0.15 11.93 5.67
CA GLU A 130 -0.73 11.37 4.63
C GLU A 130 -0.71 9.83 4.64
N MET A 131 0.47 9.22 4.73
CA MET A 131 0.60 7.75 4.78
C MET A 131 -0.11 7.17 6.00
N LEU A 132 0.03 7.78 7.17
CA LEU A 132 -0.69 7.37 8.39
C LEU A 132 -2.20 7.59 8.25
N GLY A 133 -2.63 8.73 7.71
CA GLY A 133 -4.04 9.01 7.48
C GLY A 133 -4.71 8.01 6.53
N ARG A 134 -4.01 7.62 5.46
CA ARG A 134 -4.48 6.56 4.54
C ARG A 134 -4.55 5.20 5.24
N HIS A 135 -3.57 4.85 6.05
CA HIS A 135 -3.58 3.61 6.84
C HIS A 135 -4.74 3.55 7.82
N LEU A 136 -5.07 4.68 8.44
CA LEU A 136 -6.20 4.81 9.36
C LEU A 136 -7.57 4.96 8.66
N GLY A 137 -7.60 4.98 7.32
CA GLY A 137 -8.84 5.16 6.55
C GLY A 137 -9.47 6.55 6.70
N MET A 138 -8.68 7.57 7.07
CA MET A 138 -9.19 8.94 7.27
C MET A 138 -9.59 9.63 5.97
N PHE A 139 -9.08 9.18 4.84
CA PHE A 139 -9.37 9.75 3.52
C PHE A 139 -10.26 8.79 2.74
N THR A 140 -11.48 9.23 2.42
CA THR A 140 -12.38 8.54 1.51
C THR A 140 -12.18 9.08 0.11
N GLU A 141 -11.64 8.27 -0.79
CA GLU A 141 -11.67 8.60 -2.23
C GLU A 141 -13.11 8.42 -2.72
N LYS A 142 -13.81 9.51 -3.01
CA LYS A 142 -15.07 9.44 -3.77
C LYS A 142 -14.72 9.10 -5.21
N LEU A 143 -14.89 7.84 -5.57
CA LEU A 143 -14.86 7.43 -6.97
C LEU A 143 -16.18 7.90 -7.60
N GLU A 144 -16.18 9.07 -8.23
CA GLU A 144 -17.28 9.45 -9.11
C GLU A 144 -17.12 8.65 -10.41
N VAL A 145 -17.78 7.50 -10.47
CA VAL A 145 -17.90 6.74 -11.72
C VAL A 145 -18.91 7.48 -12.60
N ASN A 146 -18.45 8.47 -13.35
CA ASN A 146 -19.20 9.10 -14.44
C ASN A 146 -19.24 8.13 -15.65
N GLY A 147 -19.76 6.93 -15.43
CA GLY A 147 -20.10 5.99 -16.48
C GLY A 147 -21.61 6.06 -16.66
N ASN A 148 -22.06 6.37 -17.87
CA ASN A 148 -23.43 6.10 -18.27
C ASN A 148 -23.63 4.57 -18.19
N ILE A 149 -24.03 4.08 -17.02
CA ILE A 149 -24.44 2.68 -16.88
C ILE A 149 -25.77 2.62 -17.61
N ASN A 150 -25.71 2.26 -18.88
CA ASN A 150 -26.90 1.95 -19.64
C ASN A 150 -27.54 0.70 -19.02
N THR A 151 -28.50 0.92 -18.12
CA THR A 151 -29.18 -0.14 -17.38
C THR A 151 -30.31 -0.77 -18.19
N ASN A 152 -30.47 -0.38 -19.43
CA ASN A 152 -31.46 -0.98 -20.31
C ASN A 152 -30.84 -2.20 -21.03
N PRO A 153 -31.12 -3.45 -20.56
CA PRO A 153 -30.56 -4.65 -21.18
C PRO A 153 -31.13 -4.92 -22.59
N PHE A 154 -32.08 -4.09 -23.01
CA PHE A 154 -32.76 -4.20 -24.29
C PHE A 154 -32.39 -3.07 -25.28
N GLU A 155 -31.46 -2.20 -24.92
CA GLU A 155 -30.98 -1.14 -25.79
C GLU A 155 -30.18 -1.73 -26.96
N GLY A 156 -30.58 -1.39 -28.16
CA GLY A 156 -29.99 -1.94 -29.40
C GLY A 156 -30.70 -3.12 -30.00
N LEU A 157 -31.76 -3.66 -29.33
CA LEU A 157 -32.60 -4.69 -29.90
C LEU A 157 -33.70 -4.07 -30.79
N THR A 158 -33.89 -4.66 -31.94
CA THR A 158 -34.98 -4.30 -32.87
C THR A 158 -36.32 -4.76 -32.30
N THR A 159 -37.42 -4.17 -32.79
CA THR A 159 -38.81 -4.52 -32.38
C THR A 159 -39.12 -6.02 -32.63
N GLU A 160 -38.49 -6.62 -33.63
CA GLU A 160 -38.65 -8.05 -33.95
C GLU A 160 -37.89 -8.95 -32.97
N GLU A 161 -36.71 -8.54 -32.50
CA GLU A 161 -35.93 -9.26 -31.49
C GLU A 161 -36.60 -9.17 -30.11
N LEU A 162 -37.17 -8.00 -29.78
CA LEU A 162 -37.97 -7.82 -28.55
C LEU A 162 -39.23 -8.70 -28.54
N LYS A 163 -39.89 -8.85 -29.68
CA LYS A 163 -41.05 -9.74 -29.82
C LYS A 163 -40.68 -11.20 -29.67
N LYS A 164 -39.51 -11.62 -30.16
CA LYS A 164 -38.99 -13.00 -29.97
C LYS A 164 -38.67 -13.30 -28.52
N LEU A 165 -38.20 -12.33 -27.76
CA LEU A 165 -37.92 -12.48 -26.31
C LEU A 165 -39.22 -12.53 -25.49
N ALA A 166 -40.26 -11.86 -25.90
CA ALA A 166 -41.54 -11.80 -25.20
C ALA A 166 -42.49 -12.95 -25.56
N GLY A 167 -42.23 -13.71 -26.61
CA GLY A 167 -43.11 -14.75 -27.16
C GLY A 167 -42.60 -16.18 -27.08
N GLY A 168 -41.57 -16.46 -26.23
CA GLY A 168 -41.02 -17.80 -25.99
C GLY A 168 -41.60 -18.45 -24.73
#